data_7ee96f570885973e9037213fa6c9a98d
#
_entry.id   7ee96f570885973e9037213fa6c9a98d
#
_cell.length_a   1.000
_cell.length_b   1.000
_cell.length_c   1.000
_cell.angle_alpha   90.00
_cell.angle_beta   90.00
_cell.angle_gamma   90.00
#
_symmetry.space_group_name_H-M   'P 1'
#
loop_
_entity.id
_entity.type
_entity.pdbx_description
1 polymer ?
#
loop_
_entity_poly.entity_id
_entity_poly.type
_entity_poly.pdbx_seq_one_letter_code
_entity_poly.pdbx_strand_id
1 'polypeptide(L)'
;EEKDLVSSGALDMAGLIITPRQEDFERLTADKAEAILREVALGEDKMKKVIELIVKHKATPRRNIEYKEEPMVKVGILSGQKISFFLNAPFTAKGETLEGEQTVEFSEGGILWRGNQYRELTFRPHTDDASFSLHDVTIGVNFHWERKQTQVFNGQLQLVVEADEIIAIN
;
A
#
# COMPACT_ATOMS: atom_id res chain seq x y z
N GLU A 1 0.13 28.63 18.91
CA GLU A 1 0.57 27.51 19.80
C GLU A 1 1.11 26.40 18.92
N GLU A 2 2.39 26.10 19.11
CA GLU A 2 3.06 25.01 18.43
C GLU A 2 2.51 23.68 18.99
N LYS A 3 1.84 22.88 18.17
CA LYS A 3 1.26 21.61 18.62
C LYS A 3 2.36 20.56 18.78
N ASP A 4 2.34 19.85 19.91
CA ASP A 4 3.21 18.70 20.12
C ASP A 4 2.89 17.63 19.06
N LEU A 5 3.91 17.10 18.39
CA LEU A 5 3.75 16.05 17.38
C LEU A 5 3.90 14.68 18.06
N VAL A 6 2.77 14.04 18.32
CA VAL A 6 2.71 12.70 18.91
C VAL A 6 1.91 11.79 17.99
N SER A 7 2.46 10.63 17.66
CA SER A 7 1.76 9.61 16.89
C SER A 7 1.05 8.65 17.85
N SER A 8 -0.27 8.57 17.77
CA SER A 8 -1.06 7.61 18.54
C SER A 8 -1.35 6.35 17.70
N GLY A 9 -1.07 5.19 18.25
CA GLY A 9 -1.28 3.91 17.59
C GLY A 9 -1.34 2.75 18.57
N ALA A 10 -1.29 1.52 18.05
CA ALA A 10 -1.35 0.31 18.89
C ALA A 10 -0.21 0.22 19.92
N LEU A 11 0.94 0.83 19.64
CA LEU A 11 2.07 0.87 20.56
C LEU A 11 1.80 1.78 21.77
N ASP A 12 1.06 2.86 21.58
CA ASP A 12 0.68 3.79 22.66
C ASP A 12 -0.23 3.09 23.67
N MET A 13 -1.10 2.20 23.20
CA MET A 13 -1.96 1.40 24.09
C MET A 13 -1.17 0.39 24.93
N ALA A 14 0.03 0.02 24.50
CA ALA A 14 0.98 -0.80 25.29
C ALA A 14 1.88 0.04 26.21
N GLY A 15 1.65 1.36 26.29
CA GLY A 15 2.41 2.27 27.16
C GLY A 15 3.67 2.86 26.52
N LEU A 16 3.84 2.71 25.20
CA LEU A 16 4.95 3.30 24.44
C LEU A 16 4.46 4.51 23.64
N ILE A 17 4.93 5.70 23.98
CA ILE A 17 4.63 6.93 23.24
C ILE A 17 5.83 7.28 22.36
N ILE A 18 5.59 7.47 21.06
CA ILE A 18 6.62 7.84 20.10
C ILE A 18 6.53 9.33 19.82
N THR A 19 7.62 10.04 20.13
CA THR A 19 7.80 11.45 19.83
C THR A 19 8.88 11.58 18.75
N PRO A 20 8.53 11.92 17.51
CA PRO A 20 9.50 11.96 16.40
C PRO A 20 10.48 13.14 16.48
N ARG A 21 10.19 14.17 17.31
CA ARG A 21 11.07 15.31 17.53
C ARG A 21 11.66 15.27 18.95
N GLN A 22 12.94 15.60 19.08
CA GLN A 22 13.65 15.64 20.35
C GLN A 22 12.98 16.61 21.35
N GLU A 23 12.54 17.75 20.86
CA GLU A 23 11.86 18.79 21.66
C GLU A 23 10.56 18.27 22.31
N ASP A 24 9.78 17.46 21.60
CA ASP A 24 8.54 16.88 22.11
C ASP A 24 8.84 15.82 23.18
N PHE A 25 9.93 15.05 22.99
CA PHE A 25 10.40 14.09 23.99
C PHE A 25 10.79 14.78 25.30
N GLU A 26 11.54 15.87 25.22
CA GLU A 26 11.99 16.64 26.41
C GLU A 26 10.85 17.33 27.16
N ARG A 27 9.78 17.70 26.46
CA ARG A 27 8.56 18.31 27.01
C ARG A 27 7.52 17.31 27.49
N LEU A 28 7.68 16.03 27.19
CA LEU A 28 6.70 14.99 27.54
C LEU A 28 6.79 14.67 29.02
N THR A 29 5.77 15.07 29.77
CA THR A 29 5.61 14.73 31.19
C THR A 29 4.54 13.64 31.35
N ALA A 30 4.48 12.98 32.51
CA ALA A 30 3.45 12.00 32.82
C ALA A 30 2.03 12.57 32.67
N ASP A 31 1.80 13.80 33.15
CA ASP A 31 0.50 14.47 33.04
C ASP A 31 0.11 14.78 31.60
N LYS A 32 1.07 15.17 30.75
CA LYS A 32 0.84 15.36 29.31
C LYS A 32 0.54 14.04 28.61
N ALA A 33 1.28 12.99 28.91
CA ALA A 33 1.03 11.65 28.36
C ALA A 33 -0.37 11.17 28.73
N GLU A 34 -0.80 11.33 29.98
CA GLU A 34 -2.15 10.99 30.43
C GLU A 34 -3.23 11.82 29.70
N ALA A 35 -3.01 13.11 29.52
CA ALA A 35 -3.93 13.99 28.81
C ALA A 35 -4.09 13.57 27.35
N ILE A 36 -3.00 13.26 26.64
CA ILE A 36 -3.01 12.77 25.27
C ILE A 36 -3.77 11.44 25.17
N LEU A 37 -3.46 10.48 26.06
CA LEU A 37 -4.15 9.20 26.08
C LEU A 37 -5.64 9.33 26.35
N ARG A 38 -6.05 10.25 27.23
CA ARG A 38 -7.47 10.55 27.48
C ARG A 38 -8.17 11.17 26.26
N GLU A 39 -7.49 12.02 25.50
CA GLU A 39 -8.05 12.66 24.31
C GLU A 39 -8.25 11.65 23.15
N VAL A 40 -7.29 10.76 22.95
CA VAL A 40 -7.35 9.76 21.86
C VAL A 40 -8.13 8.50 22.22
N ALA A 41 -8.28 8.20 23.52
CA ALA A 41 -9.06 7.05 23.98
C ALA A 41 -10.56 7.28 23.81
N LEU A 42 -11.28 6.20 23.58
CA LEU A 42 -12.74 6.23 23.60
C LEU A 42 -13.22 6.53 25.01
N GLY A 43 -13.94 7.64 25.20
CA GLY A 43 -14.63 7.93 26.45
C GLY A 43 -15.61 6.80 26.82
N GLU A 44 -15.93 6.68 28.14
CA GLU A 44 -16.75 5.58 28.68
C GLU A 44 -18.06 5.32 27.92
N ASP A 45 -18.78 6.38 27.52
CA ASP A 45 -20.06 6.24 26.81
C ASP A 45 -19.90 5.66 25.40
N LYS A 46 -18.82 6.07 24.70
CA LYS A 46 -18.50 5.51 23.38
C LYS A 46 -18.03 4.05 23.51
N MET A 47 -17.24 3.75 24.55
CA MET A 47 -16.78 2.40 24.85
C MET A 47 -17.95 1.46 25.16
N LYS A 48 -18.93 1.91 25.98
CA LYS A 48 -20.15 1.14 26.24
C LYS A 48 -20.90 0.81 24.96
N LYS A 49 -21.10 1.78 24.07
CA LYS A 49 -21.74 1.56 22.75
C LYS A 49 -20.98 0.56 21.89
N VAL A 50 -19.65 0.64 21.86
CA VAL A 50 -18.81 -0.32 21.11
C VAL A 50 -18.97 -1.73 21.70
N ILE A 51 -18.93 -1.87 23.02
CA ILE A 51 -19.15 -3.17 23.69
C ILE A 51 -20.52 -3.75 23.38
N GLU A 52 -21.58 -2.93 23.46
CA GLU A 52 -22.95 -3.34 23.11
C GLU A 52 -23.04 -3.82 21.65
N LEU A 53 -22.41 -3.11 20.71
CA LEU A 53 -22.36 -3.51 19.31
C LEU A 53 -21.61 -4.83 19.12
N ILE A 54 -20.47 -5.01 19.78
CA ILE A 54 -19.69 -6.25 19.74
C ILE A 54 -20.51 -7.42 20.30
N VAL A 55 -21.16 -7.24 21.44
CA VAL A 55 -22.00 -8.27 22.05
C VAL A 55 -23.18 -8.62 21.16
N LYS A 56 -23.85 -7.62 20.59
CA LYS A 56 -24.95 -7.82 19.64
C LYS A 56 -24.50 -8.58 18.38
N HIS A 57 -23.32 -8.27 17.84
CA HIS A 57 -22.79 -8.94 16.65
C HIS A 57 -22.15 -10.31 16.94
N LYS A 58 -21.71 -10.58 18.18
CA LYS A 58 -21.25 -11.92 18.57
C LYS A 58 -22.36 -12.98 18.53
N ALA A 59 -23.62 -12.55 18.64
CA ALA A 59 -24.76 -13.45 18.53
C ALA A 59 -25.05 -13.89 17.06
N THR A 60 -24.42 -13.26 16.09
CA THR A 60 -24.52 -13.68 14.68
C THR A 60 -23.42 -14.73 14.43
N PRO A 61 -23.78 -15.99 14.11
CA PRO A 61 -22.75 -16.99 13.82
C PRO A 61 -21.89 -16.47 12.68
N ARG A 62 -20.59 -16.35 12.93
CA ARG A 62 -19.65 -16.09 11.83
C ARG A 62 -19.83 -17.22 10.83
N ARG A 63 -20.24 -16.92 9.60
CA ARG A 63 -20.08 -17.87 8.53
C ARG A 63 -18.60 -18.22 8.50
N ASN A 64 -18.28 -19.47 8.85
CA ASN A 64 -16.97 -20.01 8.52
C ASN A 64 -16.89 -20.03 6.99
N ILE A 65 -16.28 -18.99 6.44
CA ILE A 65 -15.93 -18.97 5.02
C ILE A 65 -14.68 -19.83 4.96
N GLU A 66 -14.83 -21.10 4.62
CA GLU A 66 -13.71 -21.93 4.21
C GLU A 66 -13.28 -21.42 2.83
N TYR A 67 -12.19 -20.69 2.81
CA TYR A 67 -11.50 -20.38 1.55
C TYR A 67 -10.83 -21.67 1.08
N LYS A 68 -11.31 -22.22 -0.02
CA LYS A 68 -10.69 -23.40 -0.66
C LYS A 68 -9.37 -23.05 -1.34
N GLU A 69 -9.17 -21.78 -1.64
CA GLU A 69 -7.98 -21.21 -2.29
C GLU A 69 -7.69 -19.86 -1.65
N GLU A 70 -6.43 -19.44 -1.63
CA GLU A 70 -6.04 -18.11 -1.17
C GLU A 70 -6.70 -17.04 -2.06
N PRO A 71 -7.35 -16.01 -1.47
CA PRO A 71 -7.97 -14.97 -2.26
C PRO A 71 -6.90 -14.16 -3.00
N MET A 72 -7.04 -14.07 -4.32
CA MET A 72 -6.20 -13.21 -5.15
C MET A 72 -6.67 -11.76 -5.03
N VAL A 73 -5.76 -10.85 -4.71
CA VAL A 73 -6.02 -9.41 -4.62
C VAL A 73 -5.21 -8.69 -5.70
N LYS A 74 -5.85 -7.78 -6.42
CA LYS A 74 -5.16 -6.88 -7.36
C LYS A 74 -4.84 -5.57 -6.65
N VAL A 75 -3.57 -5.21 -6.62
CA VAL A 75 -3.10 -3.99 -5.97
C VAL A 75 -2.50 -3.05 -7.01
N GLY A 76 -3.08 -1.85 -7.15
CA GLY A 76 -2.46 -0.76 -7.92
C GLY A 76 -1.26 -0.22 -7.15
N ILE A 77 -0.09 -0.20 -7.78
CA ILE A 77 1.18 0.14 -7.13
C ILE A 77 1.65 1.53 -7.55
N LEU A 78 1.58 1.81 -8.83
CA LEU A 78 2.14 3.01 -9.45
C LEU A 78 1.26 3.45 -10.61
N SER A 79 1.04 4.76 -10.77
CA SER A 79 0.43 5.33 -11.97
C SER A 79 1.34 6.39 -12.60
N GLY A 80 1.21 6.60 -13.90
CA GLY A 80 1.93 7.65 -14.60
C GLY A 80 1.86 7.56 -16.12
N GLN A 81 2.35 8.62 -16.78
CA GLN A 81 2.45 8.70 -18.25
C GLN A 81 3.54 7.79 -18.82
N LYS A 82 4.52 7.46 -17.99
CA LYS A 82 5.65 6.60 -18.33
C LYS A 82 5.99 5.73 -17.12
N ILE A 83 6.10 4.43 -17.33
CA ILE A 83 6.50 3.48 -16.29
C ILE A 83 7.68 2.67 -16.81
N SER A 84 8.76 2.66 -16.02
CA SER A 84 9.95 1.82 -16.23
C SER A 84 10.02 0.74 -15.16
N PHE A 85 10.34 -0.46 -15.58
CA PHE A 85 10.42 -1.63 -14.71
C PHE A 85 11.46 -2.62 -15.21
N PHE A 86 11.97 -3.45 -14.32
CA PHE A 86 12.95 -4.47 -14.63
C PHE A 86 12.37 -5.86 -14.32
N LEU A 87 12.40 -6.75 -15.30
CA LEU A 87 12.02 -8.15 -15.14
C LEU A 87 13.24 -8.93 -14.64
N ASN A 88 13.24 -9.35 -13.38
CA ASN A 88 14.40 -10.00 -12.73
C ASN A 88 14.56 -11.48 -13.13
N ALA A 89 13.63 -12.00 -13.92
CA ALA A 89 13.59 -13.37 -14.43
C ALA A 89 12.82 -13.39 -15.76
N PRO A 90 12.74 -14.51 -16.47
CA PRO A 90 11.93 -14.63 -17.69
C PRO A 90 10.42 -14.46 -17.41
N PHE A 91 9.80 -13.56 -18.17
CA PHE A 91 8.36 -13.31 -18.22
C PHE A 91 7.85 -13.46 -19.66
N THR A 92 6.59 -13.79 -19.81
CA THR A 92 5.90 -13.78 -21.11
C THR A 92 4.93 -12.61 -21.21
N ALA A 93 5.04 -11.83 -22.28
CA ALA A 93 4.04 -10.82 -22.66
C ALA A 93 3.82 -10.87 -24.17
N LYS A 94 2.55 -10.85 -24.62
CA LYS A 94 2.16 -10.90 -26.04
C LYS A 94 2.83 -12.02 -26.87
N GLY A 95 3.14 -13.16 -26.23
CA GLY A 95 3.75 -14.32 -26.86
C GLY A 95 5.29 -14.27 -26.93
N GLU A 96 5.92 -13.24 -26.42
CA GLU A 96 7.37 -13.12 -26.36
C GLU A 96 7.88 -13.39 -24.94
N THR A 97 9.03 -14.05 -24.84
CA THR A 97 9.76 -14.19 -23.57
C THR A 97 10.69 -13.01 -23.40
N LEU A 98 10.64 -12.37 -22.24
CA LEU A 98 11.28 -11.11 -21.94
C LEU A 98 11.97 -11.17 -20.58
N GLU A 99 13.09 -10.47 -20.47
CA GLU A 99 13.84 -10.26 -19.25
C GLU A 99 14.51 -8.89 -19.30
N GLY A 100 14.86 -8.33 -18.15
CA GLY A 100 15.56 -7.05 -18.04
C GLY A 100 14.66 -5.83 -18.15
N GLU A 101 15.27 -4.68 -18.48
CA GLU A 101 14.64 -3.37 -18.50
C GLU A 101 13.54 -3.26 -19.53
N GLN A 102 12.40 -2.77 -19.13
CA GLN A 102 11.25 -2.46 -19.96
C GLN A 102 10.74 -1.05 -19.65
N THR A 103 10.21 -0.39 -20.66
CA THR A 103 9.56 0.92 -20.52
C THR A 103 8.29 0.93 -21.34
N VAL A 104 7.24 1.49 -20.76
CA VAL A 104 5.96 1.76 -21.43
C VAL A 104 5.61 3.24 -21.30
N GLU A 105 4.91 3.78 -22.28
CA GLU A 105 4.46 5.17 -22.29
C GLU A 105 2.98 5.24 -22.64
N PHE A 106 2.25 6.13 -21.99
CA PHE A 106 0.87 6.46 -22.38
C PHE A 106 0.88 7.24 -23.69
N SER A 107 0.12 6.82 -24.66
CA SER A 107 -0.01 7.48 -25.94
C SER A 107 -1.39 7.21 -26.53
N GLU A 108 -2.06 8.29 -27.00
CA GLU A 108 -3.34 8.20 -27.72
C GLU A 108 -4.39 7.27 -27.08
N GLY A 109 -4.51 7.32 -25.73
CA GLY A 109 -5.47 6.50 -24.98
C GLY A 109 -5.07 5.04 -24.79
N GLY A 110 -3.81 4.69 -25.05
CA GLY A 110 -3.26 3.35 -24.92
C GLY A 110 -1.86 3.31 -24.34
N ILE A 111 -1.31 2.12 -24.23
CA ILE A 111 0.04 1.83 -23.76
C ILE A 111 0.92 1.61 -24.98
N LEU A 112 1.85 2.52 -25.24
CA LEU A 112 2.88 2.34 -26.26
C LEU A 112 4.01 1.51 -25.66
N TRP A 113 4.27 0.35 -26.28
CA TRP A 113 5.36 -0.54 -25.90
C TRP A 113 5.99 -1.16 -27.14
N ARG A 114 7.30 -1.04 -27.28
CA ARG A 114 8.09 -1.54 -28.43
C ARG A 114 7.51 -1.15 -29.79
N GLY A 115 7.01 0.09 -29.89
CA GLY A 115 6.43 0.63 -31.14
C GLY A 115 5.01 0.17 -31.45
N ASN A 116 4.38 -0.63 -30.60
CA ASN A 116 2.99 -1.07 -30.74
C ASN A 116 2.14 -0.49 -29.63
N GLN A 117 0.86 -0.28 -29.91
CA GLN A 117 -0.11 0.26 -28.97
C GLN A 117 -1.04 -0.85 -28.44
N TYR A 118 -1.25 -0.84 -27.11
CA TYR A 118 -2.07 -1.82 -26.41
C TYR A 118 -3.03 -1.11 -25.45
N ARG A 119 -4.19 -1.72 -25.19
CA ARG A 119 -5.10 -1.29 -24.13
C ARG A 119 -4.68 -1.83 -22.77
N GLU A 120 -4.04 -2.98 -22.79
CA GLU A 120 -3.60 -3.72 -21.61
C GLU A 120 -2.37 -4.55 -21.96
N LEU A 121 -1.41 -4.61 -21.06
CA LEU A 121 -0.25 -5.47 -21.12
C LEU A 121 -0.16 -6.29 -19.84
N THR A 122 0.09 -7.58 -19.98
CA THR A 122 0.29 -8.49 -18.86
C THR A 122 1.60 -9.23 -19.05
N PHE A 123 2.48 -9.09 -18.08
CA PHE A 123 3.75 -9.81 -17.98
C PHE A 123 3.56 -10.96 -16.98
N ARG A 124 3.56 -12.19 -17.49
CA ARG A 124 3.36 -13.40 -16.68
C ARG A 124 4.71 -14.05 -16.40
N PRO A 125 5.04 -14.32 -15.13
CA PRO A 125 6.28 -14.99 -14.79
C PRO A 125 6.28 -16.43 -15.30
N HIS A 126 7.48 -16.96 -15.57
CA HIS A 126 7.64 -18.37 -15.92
C HIS A 126 7.69 -19.29 -14.70
N THR A 127 8.09 -18.74 -13.54
CA THR A 127 8.19 -19.49 -12.28
C THR A 127 7.55 -18.69 -11.15
N ASP A 128 7.12 -19.34 -10.08
CA ASP A 128 6.42 -18.71 -8.95
C ASP A 128 7.33 -17.78 -8.13
N ASP A 129 8.65 -17.99 -8.17
CA ASP A 129 9.66 -17.17 -7.51
C ASP A 129 10.14 -15.98 -8.36
N ALA A 130 9.68 -15.88 -9.61
CA ALA A 130 10.05 -14.79 -10.48
C ALA A 130 9.53 -13.45 -9.95
N SER A 131 10.37 -12.44 -10.02
CA SER A 131 10.07 -11.10 -9.54
C SER A 131 10.32 -10.03 -10.60
N PHE A 132 9.72 -8.87 -10.39
CA PHE A 132 9.98 -7.66 -11.16
C PHE A 132 10.21 -6.47 -10.23
N SER A 133 10.94 -5.48 -10.70
CA SER A 133 11.22 -4.25 -9.97
C SER A 133 10.52 -3.08 -10.66
N LEU A 134 9.70 -2.32 -9.93
CA LEU A 134 9.14 -1.06 -10.40
C LEU A 134 10.00 0.10 -9.91
N HIS A 135 10.36 1.01 -10.82
CA HIS A 135 11.10 2.21 -10.49
C HIS A 135 10.16 3.34 -10.06
N ASP A 136 10.67 4.26 -9.25
CA ASP A 136 9.97 5.47 -8.83
C ASP A 136 8.65 5.26 -8.09
N VAL A 137 8.47 4.13 -7.43
CA VAL A 137 7.29 3.89 -6.59
C VAL A 137 7.30 4.86 -5.42
N THR A 138 6.23 5.66 -5.29
CA THR A 138 6.07 6.58 -4.17
C THR A 138 5.62 5.82 -2.93
N ILE A 139 6.41 5.88 -1.87
CA ILE A 139 6.05 5.34 -0.56
C ILE A 139 5.82 6.47 0.44
N GLY A 140 4.93 6.24 1.41
CA GLY A 140 4.58 7.25 2.40
C GLY A 140 3.81 8.43 1.79
N VAL A 141 2.89 8.16 0.87
CA VAL A 141 2.08 9.19 0.20
C VAL A 141 1.42 10.12 1.23
N ASN A 142 1.66 11.43 1.08
CA ASN A 142 1.20 12.51 1.98
C ASN A 142 1.81 12.48 3.41
N PHE A 143 2.83 11.67 3.67
CA PHE A 143 3.59 11.72 4.92
C PHE A 143 4.88 12.54 4.74
N HIS A 144 5.40 13.09 5.84
CA HIS A 144 6.65 13.87 5.82
C HIS A 144 7.91 13.08 5.38
N TRP A 145 7.80 11.75 5.33
CA TRP A 145 8.85 10.84 4.84
C TRP A 145 8.55 10.28 3.45
N GLU A 146 7.62 10.89 2.71
CA GLU A 146 7.34 10.51 1.33
C GLU A 146 8.62 10.53 0.48
N ARG A 147 8.85 9.45 -0.22
CA ARG A 147 10.00 9.32 -1.12
C ARG A 147 9.69 8.34 -2.25
N LYS A 148 10.46 8.48 -3.33
CA LYS A 148 10.46 7.52 -4.43
C LYS A 148 11.56 6.50 -4.23
N GLN A 149 11.24 5.24 -4.50
CA GLN A 149 12.23 4.16 -4.47
C GLN A 149 11.83 3.02 -5.41
N THR A 150 12.82 2.21 -5.81
CA THR A 150 12.57 0.96 -6.53
C THR A 150 12.01 -0.08 -5.56
N GLN A 151 10.89 -0.69 -5.93
CA GLN A 151 10.24 -1.76 -5.17
C GLN A 151 10.24 -3.05 -5.97
N VAL A 152 10.45 -4.18 -5.31
CA VAL A 152 10.45 -5.52 -5.90
C VAL A 152 9.17 -6.25 -5.54
N PHE A 153 8.53 -6.86 -6.53
CA PHE A 153 7.29 -7.60 -6.39
C PHE A 153 7.43 -8.98 -7.03
N ASN A 154 6.81 -9.99 -6.45
CA ASN A 154 6.69 -11.31 -7.04
C ASN A 154 5.39 -11.45 -7.82
N GLY A 155 5.37 -12.36 -8.79
CA GLY A 155 4.18 -12.69 -9.53
C GLY A 155 3.97 -11.88 -10.80
N GLN A 156 2.73 -11.66 -11.18
CA GLN A 156 2.34 -11.07 -12.46
C GLN A 156 2.33 -9.54 -12.37
N LEU A 157 2.85 -8.86 -13.41
CA LEU A 157 2.66 -7.42 -13.61
C LEU A 157 1.60 -7.20 -14.68
N GLN A 158 0.54 -6.48 -14.35
CA GLN A 158 -0.49 -6.02 -15.28
C GLN A 158 -0.43 -4.50 -15.42
N LEU A 159 -0.45 -4.01 -16.65
CA LEU A 159 -0.50 -2.58 -16.97
C LEU A 159 -1.83 -2.30 -17.68
N VAL A 160 -2.59 -1.35 -17.16
CA VAL A 160 -3.88 -0.91 -17.73
C VAL A 160 -3.91 0.60 -17.86
N VAL A 161 -4.79 1.12 -18.71
CA VAL A 161 -5.05 2.57 -18.82
C VAL A 161 -6.29 2.92 -18.01
N GLU A 162 -6.15 3.92 -17.14
CA GLU A 162 -7.26 4.53 -16.40
C GLU A 162 -6.99 6.02 -16.24
N ALA A 163 -8.00 6.87 -16.47
CA ALA A 163 -7.93 8.33 -16.34
C ALA A 163 -6.72 8.97 -17.04
N ASP A 164 -6.44 8.51 -18.28
CA ASP A 164 -5.32 8.98 -19.12
C ASP A 164 -3.92 8.73 -18.55
N GLU A 165 -3.78 7.73 -17.69
CA GLU A 165 -2.50 7.24 -17.16
C GLU A 165 -2.41 5.73 -17.26
N ILE A 166 -1.17 5.22 -17.20
CA ILE A 166 -0.92 3.78 -17.06
C ILE A 166 -0.88 3.46 -15.57
N ILE A 167 -1.61 2.42 -15.17
CA ILE A 167 -1.57 1.88 -13.80
C ILE A 167 -0.86 0.53 -13.82
N ALA A 168 0.16 0.39 -12.98
CA ALA A 168 0.82 -0.88 -12.71
C ALA A 168 0.11 -1.61 -11.56
N ILE A 169 -0.31 -2.84 -11.81
CA ILE A 169 -1.08 -3.70 -10.90
C ILE A 169 -0.30 -5.01 -10.70
N ASN A 170 -0.21 -5.41 -9.45
CA ASN A 170 0.30 -6.73 -9.06
C ASN A 170 -0.78 -7.57 -8.38
#